data_0d2960cc8719abb117b6e2b9292c5d73
#
_entry.id   0d2960cc8719abb117b6e2b9292c5d73
#
_cell.length_a   1.000
_cell.length_b   1.000
_cell.length_c   1.000
_cell.angle_alpha   90.00
_cell.angle_beta   90.00
_cell.angle_gamma   90.00
#
_symmetry.space_group_name_H-M   'P 1'
#
loop_
_entity.id
_entity.type
_entity.pdbx_description
1 polymer ?
#
loop_
_entity_poly.entity_id
_entity_poly.type
_entity_poly.pdbx_seq_one_letter_code
_entity_poly.pdbx_strand_id
1 'polypeptide(L)'
;VHRSIRWTECQRDGLLRGIQNREGWDKKWFGCMHAPVIRNEFSEQSLQPSEHPFVLPAHLANEWTHYPNEWQPPGEDYAFRYLHHFMEERGVNYNKHISKPSESRQSCGRISPYLAWGNLSVRQVYQFVLAHPRATQGKRWAESFLTRVKWRDHFIQKFEVECRYETHCVNA
;
A
#
# COMPACT_ATOMS: atom_id res chain seq x y z
N VAL A 1 12.67 -27.70 -22.38
CA VAL A 1 11.27 -28.07 -22.12
C VAL A 1 10.50 -26.79 -21.91
N HIS A 2 9.72 -26.34 -22.92
CA HIS A 2 8.81 -25.20 -22.78
C HIS A 2 7.66 -25.62 -21.87
N ARG A 3 7.67 -25.13 -20.64
CA ARG A 3 6.50 -25.24 -19.76
C ARG A 3 5.57 -24.09 -20.14
N SER A 4 4.35 -24.41 -20.56
CA SER A 4 3.30 -23.43 -20.83
C SER A 4 2.81 -22.86 -19.49
N ILE A 5 3.51 -21.86 -18.98
CA ILE A 5 3.12 -21.15 -17.76
C ILE A 5 2.26 -19.96 -18.21
N ARG A 6 1.01 -19.92 -17.76
CA ARG A 6 0.14 -18.78 -17.98
C ARG A 6 0.59 -17.63 -17.08
N TRP A 7 0.96 -16.50 -17.65
CA TRP A 7 1.31 -15.28 -16.95
C TRP A 7 0.17 -14.28 -17.10
N THR A 8 -0.23 -13.67 -15.98
CA THR A 8 -1.22 -12.60 -15.96
C THR A 8 -0.67 -11.45 -15.13
N GLU A 9 -0.55 -10.28 -15.74
CA GLU A 9 -0.12 -9.07 -15.07
C GLU A 9 -1.34 -8.17 -14.83
N CYS A 10 -1.55 -7.78 -13.57
CA CYS A 10 -2.60 -6.85 -13.19
C CYS A 10 -1.98 -5.51 -12.81
N GLN A 11 -2.50 -4.45 -13.41
CA GLN A 11 -2.05 -3.10 -13.11
C GLN A 11 -2.56 -2.66 -11.74
N ARG A 12 -1.66 -2.10 -10.96
CA ARG A 12 -1.89 -1.75 -9.55
C ARG A 12 -2.02 -0.23 -9.36
N ASP A 13 -2.85 0.18 -8.41
CA ASP A 13 -2.83 1.52 -7.76
C ASP A 13 -2.96 2.73 -8.72
N GLY A 14 -3.58 2.59 -9.89
CA GLY A 14 -3.71 3.68 -10.85
C GLY A 14 -2.42 4.08 -11.56
N LEU A 15 -1.39 3.23 -11.49
CA LEU A 15 -0.16 3.40 -12.23
C LEU A 15 -0.37 3.08 -13.71
N LEU A 16 0.38 3.73 -14.57
CA LEU A 16 0.35 3.52 -16.01
C LEU A 16 1.72 3.01 -16.48
N ARG A 17 1.70 1.86 -17.17
CA ARG A 17 2.91 1.26 -17.75
C ARG A 17 3.13 1.77 -19.18
N GLY A 18 4.41 1.88 -19.56
CA GLY A 18 4.80 2.20 -20.94
C GLY A 18 4.46 3.63 -21.39
N ILE A 19 4.18 4.55 -20.47
CA ILE A 19 3.98 5.97 -20.81
C ILE A 19 5.32 6.71 -20.88
N GLN A 20 5.40 7.69 -21.80
CA GLN A 20 6.61 8.49 -21.98
C GLN A 20 6.64 9.77 -21.16
N ASN A 21 5.49 10.22 -20.68
CA ASN A 21 5.36 11.39 -19.80
C ASN A 21 4.18 11.19 -18.85
N ARG A 22 4.05 12.08 -17.88
CA ARG A 22 3.00 12.01 -16.84
C ARG A 22 1.80 12.91 -17.10
N GLU A 23 1.68 13.44 -18.31
CA GLU A 23 0.56 14.30 -18.66
C GLU A 23 -0.78 13.55 -18.52
N GLY A 24 -1.74 14.17 -17.84
CA GLY A 24 -3.04 13.55 -17.57
C GLY A 24 -3.05 12.39 -16.57
N TRP A 25 -1.89 12.00 -16.00
CA TRP A 25 -1.83 10.91 -15.02
C TRP A 25 -2.70 11.18 -13.80
N ASP A 26 -2.69 12.41 -13.29
CA ASP A 26 -3.49 12.80 -12.11
C ASP A 26 -4.97 12.50 -12.29
N LYS A 27 -5.54 12.83 -13.44
CA LYS A 27 -6.95 12.55 -13.77
C LYS A 27 -7.25 11.05 -13.76
N LYS A 28 -6.35 10.25 -14.32
CA LYS A 28 -6.48 8.79 -14.34
C LYS A 28 -6.33 8.19 -12.94
N TRP A 29 -5.39 8.69 -12.16
CA TRP A 29 -5.19 8.26 -10.78
C TRP A 29 -6.44 8.52 -9.93
N PHE A 30 -6.99 9.73 -9.97
CA PHE A 30 -8.23 10.03 -9.26
C PHE A 30 -9.41 9.19 -9.75
N GLY A 31 -9.53 8.95 -11.05
CA GLY A 31 -10.52 8.03 -11.59
C GLY A 31 -10.39 6.62 -11.01
N CYS A 32 -9.17 6.12 -10.86
CA CYS A 32 -8.91 4.83 -10.22
C CYS A 32 -9.26 4.84 -8.73
N MET A 33 -8.93 5.91 -8.00
CA MET A 33 -9.22 6.01 -6.57
C MET A 33 -10.73 6.11 -6.27
N HIS A 34 -11.50 6.69 -7.16
CA HIS A 34 -12.97 6.79 -7.01
C HIS A 34 -13.74 5.59 -7.58
N ALA A 35 -13.08 4.69 -8.30
CA ALA A 35 -13.73 3.48 -8.79
C ALA A 35 -14.10 2.55 -7.63
N PRO A 36 -15.15 1.72 -7.76
CA PRO A 36 -15.54 0.78 -6.72
C PRO A 36 -14.39 -0.13 -6.29
N VAL A 37 -14.28 -0.38 -5.00
CA VAL A 37 -13.36 -1.41 -4.48
C VAL A 37 -13.86 -2.77 -4.93
N ILE A 38 -12.98 -3.56 -5.52
CA ILE A 38 -13.30 -4.93 -5.94
C ILE A 38 -13.41 -5.78 -4.68
N ARG A 39 -14.57 -6.39 -4.49
CA ARG A 39 -14.78 -7.36 -3.44
C ARG A 39 -14.54 -8.75 -4.01
N ASN A 40 -13.65 -9.49 -3.38
CA ASN A 40 -13.41 -10.88 -3.72
C ASN A 40 -14.37 -11.75 -2.90
N GLU A 41 -15.27 -12.42 -3.57
CA GLU A 41 -16.10 -13.46 -2.97
C GLU A 41 -15.36 -14.79 -3.06
N PHE A 42 -14.46 -15.05 -2.13
CA PHE A 42 -13.84 -16.36 -2.01
C PHE A 42 -14.79 -17.29 -1.28
N SER A 43 -15.19 -18.39 -1.93
CA SER A 43 -15.78 -19.52 -1.21
C SER A 43 -14.65 -20.38 -0.62
N GLU A 44 -14.87 -20.97 0.55
CA GLU A 44 -13.90 -21.88 1.18
C GLU A 44 -13.49 -23.04 0.25
N GLN A 45 -14.36 -23.40 -0.69
CA GLN A 45 -14.10 -24.44 -1.70
C GLN A 45 -13.07 -24.05 -2.76
N SER A 46 -12.75 -22.74 -2.91
CA SER A 46 -11.78 -22.28 -3.90
C SER A 46 -10.32 -22.40 -3.46
N LEU A 47 -10.07 -22.63 -2.18
CA LEU A 47 -8.75 -22.85 -1.60
C LEU A 47 -8.56 -24.33 -1.23
N GLN A 48 -8.41 -25.16 -2.24
CA GLN A 48 -8.01 -26.56 -2.03
C GLN A 48 -6.50 -26.57 -1.73
N PRO A 49 -6.08 -27.10 -0.57
CA PRO A 49 -4.66 -27.30 -0.31
C PRO A 49 -4.12 -28.28 -1.37
N SER A 50 -3.19 -27.81 -2.20
CA SER A 50 -2.50 -28.70 -3.10
C SER A 50 -1.43 -29.45 -2.32
N GLU A 51 -1.47 -30.78 -2.36
CA GLU A 51 -0.34 -31.58 -1.89
C GLU A 51 0.89 -31.23 -2.73
N HIS A 52 1.96 -30.82 -2.09
CA HIS A 52 3.23 -30.55 -2.75
C HIS A 52 4.37 -31.25 -2.00
N PRO A 53 5.41 -31.70 -2.72
CA PRO A 53 6.52 -32.46 -2.14
C PRO A 53 7.51 -31.57 -1.35
N PHE A 54 7.26 -30.27 -1.28
CA PHE A 54 8.17 -29.34 -0.61
C PHE A 54 7.87 -29.26 0.87
N VAL A 55 8.83 -29.70 1.67
CA VAL A 55 8.79 -29.55 3.13
C VAL A 55 9.56 -28.31 3.52
N LEU A 56 8.94 -27.43 4.30
CA LEU A 56 9.61 -26.25 4.82
C LEU A 56 10.74 -26.69 5.77
N PRO A 57 12.02 -26.31 5.53
CA PRO A 57 13.10 -26.61 6.44
C PRO A 57 12.81 -26.15 7.87
N ALA A 58 13.16 -26.95 8.87
CA ALA A 58 12.82 -26.70 10.27
C ALA A 58 13.29 -25.33 10.79
N HIS A 59 14.46 -24.84 10.34
CA HIS A 59 14.95 -23.51 10.74
C HIS A 59 14.04 -22.40 10.22
N LEU A 60 13.53 -22.48 8.97
CA LEU A 60 12.59 -21.49 8.42
C LEU A 60 11.22 -21.59 9.08
N ALA A 61 10.77 -22.81 9.43
CA ALA A 61 9.53 -22.99 10.17
C ALA A 61 9.62 -22.34 11.57
N ASN A 62 10.76 -22.49 12.25
CA ASN A 62 11.01 -21.85 13.55
C ASN A 62 11.06 -20.31 13.43
N GLU A 63 11.75 -19.77 12.45
CA GLU A 63 11.78 -18.32 12.20
C GLU A 63 10.39 -17.77 11.94
N TRP A 64 9.57 -18.49 11.19
CA TRP A 64 8.19 -18.09 10.90
C TRP A 64 7.31 -18.03 12.15
N THR A 65 7.46 -19.01 13.05
CA THR A 65 6.67 -19.06 14.29
C THR A 65 7.13 -18.05 15.36
N HIS A 66 8.37 -17.56 15.26
CA HIS A 66 8.97 -16.60 16.19
C HIS A 66 8.98 -15.17 15.63
N TYR A 67 7.83 -14.72 15.11
CA TYR A 67 7.71 -13.34 14.61
C TYR A 67 7.95 -12.32 15.71
N PRO A 68 8.89 -11.35 15.53
CA PRO A 68 9.19 -10.37 16.56
C PRO A 68 7.97 -9.48 16.87
N ASN A 69 7.54 -9.44 18.12
CA ASN A 69 6.38 -8.67 18.57
C ASN A 69 6.52 -7.14 18.40
N GLU A 70 7.73 -6.66 18.22
CA GLU A 70 8.05 -5.25 17.96
C GLU A 70 7.69 -4.80 16.55
N TRP A 71 7.47 -5.73 15.62
CA TRP A 71 7.09 -5.45 14.25
C TRP A 71 5.57 -5.44 14.09
N GLN A 72 5.13 -4.81 13.01
CA GLN A 72 3.71 -4.76 12.69
C GLN A 72 3.23 -6.14 12.22
N PRO A 73 2.19 -6.71 12.84
CA PRO A 73 1.64 -7.98 12.39
C PRO A 73 1.15 -7.90 10.94
N PRO A 74 1.32 -8.94 10.11
CA PRO A 74 0.83 -8.98 8.74
C PRO A 74 -0.69 -9.16 8.69
N GLY A 75 -1.26 -8.88 7.52
CA GLY A 75 -2.67 -9.15 7.22
C GLY A 75 -3.54 -7.92 7.09
N GLU A 76 -4.67 -8.10 6.42
CA GLU A 76 -5.63 -7.03 6.10
C GLU A 76 -6.27 -6.46 7.36
N ASP A 77 -6.66 -7.32 8.32
CA ASP A 77 -7.28 -6.89 9.58
C ASP A 77 -6.37 -5.96 10.39
N TYR A 78 -5.08 -6.29 10.49
CA TYR A 78 -4.12 -5.43 11.17
C TYR A 78 -3.89 -4.13 10.39
N ALA A 79 -3.86 -4.19 9.08
CA ALA A 79 -3.73 -3.01 8.24
C ALA A 79 -4.89 -2.03 8.47
N PHE A 80 -6.13 -2.54 8.52
CA PHE A 80 -7.30 -1.72 8.86
C PHE A 80 -7.26 -1.20 10.30
N ARG A 81 -6.86 -2.01 11.29
CA ARG A 81 -6.68 -1.55 12.68
C ARG A 81 -5.69 -0.38 12.76
N TYR A 82 -4.56 -0.46 12.06
CA TYR A 82 -3.59 0.65 12.00
C TYR A 82 -4.17 1.89 11.35
N LEU A 83 -4.95 1.74 10.29
CA LEU A 83 -5.61 2.84 9.61
C LEU A 83 -6.70 3.49 10.47
N HIS A 84 -7.57 2.69 11.10
CA HIS A 84 -8.57 3.17 12.06
C HIS A 84 -7.94 3.93 13.22
N HIS A 85 -6.96 3.34 13.90
CA HIS A 85 -6.27 3.98 15.01
C HIS A 85 -5.56 5.28 14.60
N PHE A 86 -5.04 5.34 13.36
CA PHE A 86 -4.50 6.58 12.82
C PHE A 86 -5.58 7.64 12.65
N MET A 87 -6.72 7.28 12.09
CA MET A 87 -7.82 8.23 11.87
C MET A 87 -8.46 8.70 13.18
N GLU A 88 -8.60 7.81 14.16
CA GLU A 88 -9.25 8.13 15.43
C GLU A 88 -8.35 8.89 16.41
N GLU A 89 -7.07 8.56 16.47
CA GLU A 89 -6.20 9.06 17.53
C GLU A 89 -4.93 9.74 17.01
N ARG A 90 -4.09 8.99 16.29
CA ARG A 90 -2.72 9.41 15.99
C ARG A 90 -2.60 10.53 14.98
N GLY A 91 -3.55 10.61 14.05
CA GLY A 91 -3.52 11.54 12.93
C GLY A 91 -3.56 13.03 13.33
N VAL A 92 -4.08 13.36 14.49
CA VAL A 92 -4.22 14.74 14.98
C VAL A 92 -2.88 15.51 14.93
N ASN A 93 -1.77 14.84 15.25
CA ASN A 93 -0.45 15.44 15.24
C ASN A 93 0.36 15.15 13.96
N TYR A 94 -0.26 14.56 12.95
CA TYR A 94 0.42 14.13 11.73
C TYR A 94 1.25 15.24 11.09
N ASN A 95 0.65 16.40 10.83
CA ASN A 95 1.34 17.52 10.18
C ASN A 95 2.49 18.09 11.01
N LYS A 96 2.39 18.00 12.34
CA LYS A 96 3.41 18.48 13.26
C LYS A 96 4.63 17.56 13.32
N HIS A 97 4.39 16.27 13.15
CA HIS A 97 5.38 15.23 13.45
C HIS A 97 5.92 14.51 12.21
N ILE A 98 5.33 14.69 11.04
CA ILE A 98 5.69 13.93 9.82
C ILE A 98 7.17 14.04 9.42
N SER A 99 7.81 15.16 9.74
CA SER A 99 9.24 15.40 9.46
C SER A 99 10.15 15.16 10.67
N LYS A 100 9.60 14.59 11.74
CA LYS A 100 10.34 14.30 12.98
C LYS A 100 10.42 12.79 13.19
N PRO A 101 11.53 12.12 12.89
CA PRO A 101 11.63 10.67 12.91
C PRO A 101 11.22 10.04 14.25
N SER A 102 11.62 10.64 15.38
CA SER A 102 11.28 10.16 16.73
C SER A 102 9.78 10.23 17.03
N GLU A 103 9.11 11.27 16.55
CA GLU A 103 7.68 11.52 16.81
C GLU A 103 6.77 10.82 15.79
N SER A 104 7.28 10.64 14.58
CA SER A 104 6.49 10.09 13.47
C SER A 104 6.00 8.67 13.73
N ARG A 105 6.73 7.87 14.52
CA ARG A 105 6.29 6.53 14.91
C ARG A 105 4.97 6.54 15.67
N GLN A 106 4.70 7.59 16.42
CA GLN A 106 3.47 7.74 17.22
C GLN A 106 2.34 8.39 16.42
N SER A 107 2.65 9.27 15.46
CA SER A 107 1.66 10.13 14.80
C SER A 107 1.42 9.83 13.33
N CYS A 108 2.20 8.95 12.70
CA CYS A 108 2.01 8.57 11.30
C CYS A 108 1.13 7.33 11.14
N GLY A 109 0.55 7.16 9.95
CA GLY A 109 -0.36 6.07 9.63
C GLY A 109 0.28 4.69 9.73
N ARG A 110 1.57 4.57 9.44
CA ARG A 110 2.34 3.32 9.46
C ARG A 110 1.75 2.20 8.58
N ILE A 111 1.06 2.58 7.51
CA ILE A 111 0.43 1.64 6.58
C ILE A 111 1.32 1.26 5.38
N SER A 112 2.50 1.85 5.26
CA SER A 112 3.39 1.61 4.12
C SER A 112 3.78 0.14 3.92
N PRO A 113 4.06 -0.67 4.95
CA PRO A 113 4.30 -2.10 4.77
C PRO A 113 3.08 -2.83 4.19
N TYR A 114 1.89 -2.51 4.69
CA TYR A 114 0.65 -3.12 4.22
C TYR A 114 0.32 -2.77 2.77
N LEU A 115 0.61 -1.53 2.35
CA LEU A 115 0.50 -1.13 0.96
C LEU A 115 1.56 -1.80 0.08
N ALA A 116 2.78 -2.00 0.59
CA ALA A 116 3.86 -2.65 -0.16
C ALA A 116 3.54 -4.12 -0.44
N TRP A 117 3.02 -4.84 0.56
CA TRP A 117 2.70 -6.25 0.48
C TRP A 117 1.28 -6.54 -0.02
N GLY A 118 0.48 -5.50 -0.29
CA GLY A 118 -0.86 -5.66 -0.85
C GLY A 118 -1.92 -6.11 0.18
N ASN A 119 -1.66 -5.97 1.47
CA ASN A 119 -2.70 -6.19 2.50
C ASN A 119 -3.82 -5.14 2.42
N LEU A 120 -3.48 -3.94 1.93
CA LEU A 120 -4.42 -2.90 1.55
C LEU A 120 -4.05 -2.36 0.18
N SER A 121 -5.03 -2.03 -0.63
CA SER A 121 -4.84 -1.21 -1.82
C SER A 121 -4.84 0.28 -1.48
N VAL A 122 -4.17 1.08 -2.29
CA VAL A 122 -4.20 2.54 -2.17
C VAL A 122 -5.62 3.07 -2.29
N ARG A 123 -6.46 2.45 -3.13
CA ARG A 123 -7.87 2.78 -3.31
C ARG A 123 -8.68 2.56 -2.02
N GLN A 124 -8.50 1.43 -1.34
CA GLN A 124 -9.18 1.18 -0.05
C GLN A 124 -8.81 2.25 0.97
N VAL A 125 -7.52 2.56 1.10
CA VAL A 125 -7.04 3.61 2.03
C VAL A 125 -7.63 4.97 1.66
N TYR A 126 -7.59 5.34 0.38
CA TYR A 126 -8.10 6.62 -0.10
C TYR A 126 -9.58 6.79 0.22
N GLN A 127 -10.41 5.80 -0.15
CA GLN A 127 -11.85 5.84 0.09
C GLN A 127 -12.20 5.78 1.58
N PHE A 128 -11.50 4.95 2.35
CA PHE A 128 -11.67 4.88 3.79
C PHE A 128 -11.45 6.24 4.46
N VAL A 129 -10.36 6.91 4.12
CA VAL A 129 -10.04 8.23 4.70
C VAL A 129 -11.06 9.28 4.29
N LEU A 130 -11.48 9.31 3.02
CA LEU A 130 -12.49 10.26 2.54
C LEU A 130 -13.86 10.07 3.24
N ALA A 131 -14.25 8.83 3.48
CA ALA A 131 -15.52 8.52 4.13
C ALA A 131 -15.49 8.70 5.65
N HIS A 132 -14.30 8.86 6.24
CA HIS A 132 -14.16 8.90 7.68
C HIS A 132 -14.66 10.24 8.28
N PRO A 133 -15.49 10.21 9.35
CA PRO A 133 -16.08 11.44 9.90
C PRO A 133 -15.07 12.51 10.29
N ARG A 134 -13.90 12.11 10.78
CA ARG A 134 -12.84 13.06 11.15
C ARG A 134 -12.18 13.75 9.96
N ALA A 135 -12.17 13.13 8.79
CA ALA A 135 -11.69 13.77 7.57
C ALA A 135 -12.71 14.80 7.05
N THR A 136 -14.01 14.47 7.10
CA THR A 136 -15.10 15.36 6.65
C THR A 136 -15.26 16.61 7.51
N GLN A 137 -14.76 16.59 8.74
CA GLN A 137 -14.74 17.76 9.63
C GLN A 137 -13.63 18.78 9.29
N GLY A 138 -13.10 18.77 8.09
CA GLY A 138 -12.09 19.71 7.62
C GLY A 138 -10.71 19.53 8.25
N LYS A 139 -10.34 18.33 8.55
CA LYS A 139 -9.05 18.02 9.18
C LYS A 139 -7.92 18.06 8.17
N ARG A 140 -7.20 19.14 8.16
CA ARG A 140 -6.03 19.41 7.33
C ARG A 140 -4.98 18.27 7.33
N TRP A 141 -4.86 17.54 8.42
CA TRP A 141 -3.95 16.40 8.52
C TRP A 141 -4.39 15.19 7.66
N ALA A 142 -5.72 14.97 7.52
CA ALA A 142 -6.22 13.90 6.67
C ALA A 142 -5.94 14.20 5.18
N GLU A 143 -6.12 15.44 4.74
CA GLU A 143 -5.76 15.88 3.39
C GLU A 143 -4.25 15.72 3.13
N SER A 144 -3.42 16.13 4.10
CA SER A 144 -1.97 15.94 4.02
C SER A 144 -1.59 14.45 3.94
N PHE A 145 -2.29 13.60 4.66
CA PHE A 145 -2.08 12.15 4.58
C PHE A 145 -2.45 11.60 3.20
N LEU A 146 -3.61 11.97 2.65
CA LEU A 146 -4.01 11.57 1.29
C LEU A 146 -3.04 12.06 0.23
N THR A 147 -2.50 13.28 0.40
CA THR A 147 -1.44 13.79 -0.47
C THR A 147 -0.21 12.89 -0.45
N ARG A 148 0.19 12.38 0.72
CA ARG A 148 1.33 11.45 0.83
C ARG A 148 1.03 10.07 0.25
N VAL A 149 -0.20 9.60 0.39
CA VAL A 149 -0.67 8.37 -0.27
C VAL A 149 -0.54 8.50 -1.80
N LYS A 150 -0.99 9.65 -2.36
CA LYS A 150 -0.81 9.94 -3.79
C LYS A 150 0.67 10.06 -4.18
N TRP A 151 1.51 10.68 -3.33
CA TRP A 151 2.93 10.82 -3.61
C TRP A 151 3.65 9.48 -3.74
N ARG A 152 3.26 8.47 -2.97
CA ARG A 152 3.80 7.12 -3.15
C ARG A 152 3.65 6.68 -4.61
N ASP A 153 2.47 6.78 -5.17
CA ASP A 153 2.19 6.36 -6.54
C ASP A 153 2.82 7.33 -7.56
N HIS A 154 2.84 8.62 -7.25
CA HIS A 154 3.53 9.62 -8.06
C HIS A 154 5.02 9.30 -8.25
N PHE A 155 5.73 8.90 -7.19
CA PHE A 155 7.13 8.54 -7.30
C PHE A 155 7.35 7.25 -8.08
N ILE A 156 6.49 6.26 -7.91
CA ILE A 156 6.55 5.04 -8.73
C ILE A 156 6.27 5.37 -10.21
N GLN A 157 5.25 6.19 -10.48
CA GLN A 157 4.94 6.63 -11.83
C GLN A 157 6.05 7.49 -12.44
N LYS A 158 6.73 8.30 -11.63
CA LYS A 158 7.90 9.06 -12.07
C LYS A 158 9.02 8.11 -12.49
N PHE A 159 9.26 7.06 -11.73
CA PHE A 159 10.28 6.06 -12.05
C PHE A 159 9.95 5.31 -13.35
N GLU A 160 8.69 4.98 -13.62
CA GLU A 160 8.27 4.34 -14.88
C GLU A 160 8.63 5.18 -16.12
N VAL A 161 8.57 6.51 -16.02
CA VAL A 161 8.92 7.43 -17.09
C VAL A 161 10.41 7.71 -17.17
N GLU A 162 11.07 7.79 -16.03
CA GLU A 162 12.45 8.23 -15.87
C GLU A 162 13.33 7.14 -15.24
N CYS A 163 13.23 5.90 -15.75
CA CYS A 163 13.95 4.74 -15.20
C CYS A 163 15.50 4.88 -15.19
N ARG A 164 16.04 5.91 -15.82
CA ARG A 164 17.48 6.24 -15.74
C ARG A 164 17.97 6.49 -14.31
N TYR A 165 17.04 6.78 -13.37
CA TYR A 165 17.38 6.90 -11.94
C TYR A 165 18.07 5.66 -11.36
N GLU A 166 17.86 4.50 -11.97
CA GLU A 166 18.48 3.25 -11.54
C GLU A 166 20.01 3.26 -11.75
N THR A 167 20.48 3.96 -12.78
CA THR A 167 21.89 3.92 -13.19
C THR A 167 22.59 5.27 -13.20
N HIS A 168 21.84 6.36 -13.12
CA HIS A 168 22.37 7.72 -13.21
C HIS A 168 21.84 8.61 -12.09
N CYS A 169 22.70 9.39 -11.47
CA CYS A 169 22.30 10.45 -10.58
C CYS A 169 21.62 11.57 -11.38
N VAL A 170 20.37 11.88 -11.06
CA VAL A 170 19.56 12.88 -11.81
C VAL A 170 19.74 14.29 -11.23
N ASN A 171 20.25 14.38 -10.02
CA ASN A 171 20.60 15.65 -9.37
C ASN A 171 22.12 15.89 -9.50
N ALA A 172 22.58 16.04 -10.72
CA ALA A 172 23.94 16.52 -10.96
C ALA A 172 23.95 18.04 -11.00
#